data_17d78fa3716bc7c758db5e9b0bcf96a5
#
_entry.id   17d78fa3716bc7c758db5e9b0bcf96a5
#
_cell.length_a   1.000
_cell.length_b   1.000
_cell.length_c   1.000
_cell.angle_alpha   90.00
_cell.angle_beta   90.00
_cell.angle_gamma   90.00
#
_symmetry.space_group_name_H-M   'P 1'
#
loop_
_entity.id
_entity.type
_entity.pdbx_description
1 polymer ?
#
loop_
_entity_poly.entity_id
_entity_poly.type
_entity_poly.pdbx_seq_one_letter_code
_entity_poly.pdbx_strand_id
1 'polypeptide(L)' 'RAGLHTGECELIGDDVGGMAVHIAARVADGAGASEIHASGTAYGTVVGSGLRFTALGSRELKGVPGSWPIMQLIG' A
#
# COMPACT_ATOMS: atom_id res chain seq x y z
N ARG A 1 3.18 -6.29 -10.73
CA ARG A 1 2.72 -5.22 -9.84
C ARG A 1 2.84 -5.63 -8.38
N ALA A 2 3.01 -4.66 -7.52
CA ALA A 2 3.03 -4.90 -6.08
C ALA A 2 2.39 -3.73 -5.35
N GLY A 3 1.83 -4.01 -4.18
CA GLY A 3 1.28 -3.03 -3.28
C GLY A 3 1.81 -3.24 -1.87
N LEU A 4 2.17 -2.17 -1.21
CA LEU A 4 2.73 -2.19 0.14
C LEU A 4 1.86 -1.36 1.08
N HIS A 5 1.58 -1.91 2.25
CA HIS A 5 0.89 -1.19 3.31
C HIS A 5 1.35 -1.74 4.66
N THR A 6 1.40 -0.87 5.66
CA THR A 6 1.70 -1.28 7.04
C THR A 6 0.48 -1.06 7.91
N GLY A 7 0.17 -2.03 8.74
CA GLY A 7 -0.97 -2.01 9.64
C GLY A 7 -1.09 -3.29 10.43
N GLU A 8 -2.10 -3.38 11.27
CA GLU A 8 -2.37 -4.59 12.03
C GLU A 8 -2.97 -5.67 11.15
N CYS A 9 -2.53 -6.90 11.36
CA CYS A 9 -3.06 -8.08 10.70
C CYS A 9 -3.68 -9.01 11.73
N GLU A 10 -4.65 -9.81 11.31
CA GLU A 10 -5.28 -10.82 12.14
C GLU A 10 -4.92 -12.22 11.63
N LEU A 11 -4.71 -13.16 12.54
CA LEU A 11 -4.62 -14.56 12.19
C LEU A 11 -6.03 -15.17 12.27
N ILE A 12 -6.48 -15.74 11.16
CA ILE A 12 -7.79 -16.38 11.04
C ILE A 12 -7.55 -17.81 10.61
N GLY A 13 -7.56 -18.72 11.58
CA GLY A 13 -7.14 -20.10 11.32
C GLY A 13 -5.66 -20.13 10.91
N ASP A 14 -5.37 -20.64 9.72
CA ASP A 14 -4.00 -20.68 9.16
C ASP A 14 -3.72 -19.51 8.21
N ASP A 15 -4.68 -18.57 8.07
CA ASP A 15 -4.57 -17.44 7.18
C ASP A 15 -4.31 -16.14 7.93
N VAL A 16 -3.76 -15.17 7.20
CA VAL A 16 -3.60 -13.80 7.66
C VAL A 16 -4.68 -12.95 7.00
N GLY A 17 -5.46 -12.25 7.80
CA GLY A 17 -6.52 -11.37 7.32
C GLY A 17 -6.45 -10.00 7.96
N GLY A 18 -7.55 -9.26 7.84
CA GLY A 18 -7.71 -7.95 8.41
C GLY A 18 -7.62 -6.83 7.38
N MET A 19 -7.92 -5.61 7.83
CA MET A 19 -8.02 -4.45 6.95
C MET A 19 -6.67 -4.12 6.28
N ALA A 20 -5.55 -4.34 6.96
CA ALA A 20 -4.24 -4.03 6.39
C ALA A 20 -3.94 -4.87 5.16
N VAL A 21 -4.30 -6.16 5.17
CA VAL A 21 -4.13 -7.03 4.01
C VAL A 21 -5.03 -6.59 2.86
N HIS A 22 -6.26 -6.21 3.17
CA HIS A 22 -7.20 -5.70 2.17
C HIS A 22 -6.70 -4.41 1.53
N ILE A 23 -6.19 -3.48 2.33
CA ILE A 23 -5.63 -2.22 1.82
C ILE A 23 -4.43 -2.48 0.90
N ALA A 24 -3.51 -3.36 1.30
CA ALA A 24 -2.35 -3.70 0.47
C ALA A 24 -2.78 -4.27 -0.89
N ALA A 25 -3.77 -5.14 -0.91
CA ALA A 25 -4.31 -5.68 -2.15
C ALA A 25 -4.90 -4.59 -3.04
N ARG A 26 -5.65 -3.65 -2.48
CA ARG A 26 -6.24 -2.54 -3.24
C ARG A 26 -5.20 -1.55 -3.73
N VAL A 27 -4.14 -1.32 -2.98
CA VAL A 27 -3.01 -0.49 -3.43
C VAL A 27 -2.34 -1.16 -4.64
N ALA A 28 -2.14 -2.46 -4.60
CA ALA A 28 -1.57 -3.23 -5.71
C ALA A 28 -2.46 -3.17 -6.96
N ASP A 29 -3.78 -3.22 -6.79
CA ASP A 29 -4.73 -3.16 -7.91
C ASP A 29 -4.60 -1.88 -8.74
N GLY A 30 -4.16 -0.78 -8.13
CA GLY A 30 -3.95 0.48 -8.82
C GLY A 30 -2.61 0.57 -9.55
N ALA A 31 -1.70 -0.38 -9.35
CA ALA A 31 -0.38 -0.35 -9.96
C ALA A 31 -0.42 -0.96 -11.36
N GLY A 32 0.34 -0.38 -12.28
CA GLY A 32 0.54 -0.95 -13.60
C GLY A 32 1.58 -2.06 -13.59
N ALA A 33 1.82 -2.66 -14.75
CA ALA A 33 2.84 -3.69 -14.90
C ALA A 33 4.20 -3.15 -14.46
N SER A 34 4.93 -3.93 -13.68
CA SER A 34 6.27 -3.58 -13.16
C SER A 34 6.28 -2.36 -12.23
N GLU A 35 5.13 -1.90 -11.77
CA GLU A 35 5.04 -0.82 -10.79
C GLU A 35 4.89 -1.36 -9.37
N ILE A 36 5.47 -0.63 -8.42
CA ILE A 36 5.32 -0.87 -6.99
C ILE A 36 4.69 0.36 -6.38
N HIS A 37 3.48 0.22 -5.84
CA HIS A 37 2.79 1.29 -5.15
C HIS A 37 2.81 1.04 -3.64
N ALA A 38 2.83 2.11 -2.87
CA ALA A 38 2.80 2.05 -1.41
C ALA A 38 1.76 3.03 -0.88
N SER A 39 1.10 2.66 0.22
CA SER A 39 0.28 3.61 0.96
C SER A 39 1.18 4.63 1.66
N GLY A 40 0.61 5.79 2.04
CA GLY A 40 1.36 6.80 2.78
C GLY A 40 1.96 6.27 4.08
N THR A 41 1.27 5.36 4.77
CA THR A 41 1.81 4.75 6.01
C THR A 41 3.00 3.85 5.73
N ALA A 42 2.98 3.05 4.67
CA ALA A 42 4.11 2.23 4.28
C ALA A 42 5.30 3.09 3.83
N TYR A 43 5.04 4.14 3.06
CA TYR A 43 6.07 5.09 2.68
C TYR A 43 6.76 5.71 3.91
N GLY A 44 5.98 6.07 4.93
CA GLY A 44 6.51 6.65 6.16
C GLY A 44 7.51 5.75 6.88
N THR A 45 7.40 4.42 6.73
CA THR A 45 8.33 3.49 7.39
C THR A 45 9.66 3.36 6.67
N VAL A 46 9.78 3.79 5.42
CA VAL A 46 10.99 3.66 4.61
C VAL A 46 11.64 4.99 4.28
N VAL A 47 11.12 6.10 4.81
CA VAL A 47 11.73 7.42 4.66
C VAL A 47 13.15 7.38 5.22
N GLY A 48 14.12 7.85 4.45
CA GLY A 48 15.53 7.83 4.84
C GLY A 48 16.27 6.55 4.46
N SER A 49 15.59 5.57 3.85
CA SER A 49 16.24 4.32 3.42
C SER A 49 17.09 4.45 2.16
N GLY A 50 17.01 5.59 1.46
CA GLY A 50 17.63 5.77 0.15
C GLY A 50 16.73 5.38 -1.02
N LEU A 51 15.60 4.74 -0.76
CA LEU A 51 14.60 4.46 -1.78
C LEU A 51 13.86 5.75 -2.17
N ARG A 52 13.61 5.92 -3.45
CA ARG A 52 12.93 7.11 -3.97
C ARG A 52 11.52 6.77 -4.41
N PHE A 53 10.59 7.63 -4.04
CA PHE A 53 9.17 7.51 -4.37
C PHE A 53 8.66 8.78 -4.99
N THR A 54 7.65 8.67 -5.82
CA THR A 54 6.89 9.81 -6.31
C THR A 54 5.45 9.71 -5.81
N ALA A 55 4.89 10.87 -5.46
CA ALA A 55 3.50 10.93 -5.02
C ALA A 55 2.56 10.85 -6.21
N LEU A 56 1.55 9.99 -6.12
CA LEU A 56 0.52 9.84 -7.14
C LEU A 56 -0.80 10.52 -6.77
N GLY A 57 -0.82 11.23 -5.61
CA GLY A 57 -2.05 11.79 -5.08
C GLY A 57 -2.78 10.80 -4.20
N SER A 58 -4.02 11.12 -3.87
CA SER A 58 -4.85 10.28 -3.01
C SER A 58 -5.90 9.56 -3.84
N ARG A 59 -6.26 8.34 -3.40
CA ARG A 59 -7.29 7.53 -4.04
C ARG A 59 -8.25 6.97 -3.02
N GLU A 60 -9.48 6.73 -3.47
CA GLU A 60 -10.41 5.88 -2.76
C GLU A 60 -10.10 4.43 -3.12
N LEU A 61 -10.07 3.57 -2.12
CA LEU A 61 -9.83 2.14 -2.32
C LEU A 61 -11.14 1.38 -2.13
N LYS A 62 -11.45 0.50 -3.06
CA LYS A 62 -12.71 -0.26 -3.04
C LYS A 62 -12.87 -1.04 -1.74
N GLY A 63 -13.97 -0.80 -1.05
CA GLY A 63 -14.26 -1.48 0.22
C GLY A 63 -13.52 -0.93 1.43
N VAL A 64 -12.77 0.17 1.27
CA VAL A 64 -12.03 0.80 2.37
C VAL A 64 -12.49 2.24 2.49
N PRO A 65 -12.92 2.69 3.68
CA PRO A 65 -13.34 4.08 3.86
C PRO A 65 -12.16 5.04 3.78
N GLY A 66 -12.45 6.24 3.32
CA GLY A 66 -11.49 7.34 3.32
C GLY A 66 -10.72 7.48 2.01
N SER A 67 -9.84 8.46 2.00
CA SER A 67 -8.95 8.78 0.88
C SER A 67 -7.52 8.47 1.32
N TRP A 68 -6.77 7.78 0.47
CA TRP A 68 -5.46 7.23 0.82
C TRP A 68 -4.37 7.79 -0.07
N PRO A 69 -3.34 8.43 0.51
CA PRO A 69 -2.17 8.83 -0.26
C PRO A 69 -1.46 7.60 -0.84
N ILE A 70 -1.09 7.68 -2.10
CA ILE A 70 -0.41 6.59 -2.80
C ILE A 70 0.91 7.10 -3.33
N MET A 71 1.96 6.32 -3.12
CA MET A 71 3.31 6.61 -3.58
C MET A 71 3.75 5.50 -4.53
N GLN A 72 4.57 5.86 -5.52
CA GLN A 72 5.17 4.86 -6.42
C GLN A 72 6.67 4.83 -6.22
N LEU A 73 7.23 3.63 -6.07
CA LEU A 73 8.68 3.43 -5.98
C LEU A 73 9.29 3.70 -7.37
N ILE A 74 10.28 4.56 -7.42
CA ILE A 74 10.97 4.91 -8.67
C ILE A 74 12.47 4.58 -8.65
N GLY A 75 13.00 4.06 -7.56
CA GLY A 75 14.39 3.62 -7.53
C GLY A 75 15.21 3.94 -6.29
#